data_b49af76b615218c79169cc86117026bf
#
_entry.id   b49af76b615218c79169cc86117026bf
#
_cell.length_a   1.000
_cell.length_b   1.000
_cell.length_c   1.000
_cell.angle_alpha   90.00
_cell.angle_beta   90.00
_cell.angle_gamma   90.00
#
_symmetry.space_group_name_H-M   'P 1'
#
loop_
_entity.id
_entity.type
_entity.pdbx_description
1 polymer ?
#
loop_
_entity_poly.entity_id
_entity_poly.type
_entity_poly.pdbx_seq_one_letter_code
_entity_poly.pdbx_strand_id
1 'polypeptide(L)'
;MSKTIATLVLLAASAGTTLFAQDNFFSQWEKRTSRTQSRQPSWSVPLVSPYPMLIQVLRADFTRQVTPALTDTWNYGGSRGLNLIPGFNSEFDFYYPPYIQHNAKGAKDGFGDVGFLYKYRILSANEKNGNYMLSAQLTATIPTGSYSNGSTDASVSPTLLAGKGFRHFDVISCVGGTLPTLDTAKLGRSVAWNTTAQYRIHKIFWPEIEDNATFFYGGKNDGKIQNFVTPGITFSKFKFHPSNETSRLAIAFGGGEQIATSTLHTYNHNLVLTARLLF
;
A
#
# COMPACT_ATOMS: atom_id res chain seq x y z
N MET A 1 -14.39 -19.80 -37.82
CA MET A 1 -13.20 -18.95 -37.64
C MET A 1 -13.35 -17.51 -38.16
N SER A 2 -14.55 -16.96 -38.41
CA SER A 2 -14.69 -15.63 -39.04
C SER A 2 -15.29 -14.53 -38.13
N LYS A 3 -15.82 -14.87 -36.96
CA LYS A 3 -16.41 -13.87 -36.05
C LYS A 3 -15.40 -13.23 -35.07
N THR A 4 -14.31 -13.91 -34.74
CA THR A 4 -13.29 -13.43 -33.81
C THR A 4 -12.37 -12.37 -34.43
N ILE A 5 -12.16 -12.41 -35.73
CA ILE A 5 -11.32 -11.44 -36.47
C ILE A 5 -12.05 -10.09 -36.61
N ALA A 6 -13.37 -10.10 -36.80
CA ALA A 6 -14.16 -8.89 -36.92
C ALA A 6 -14.20 -8.07 -35.60
N THR A 7 -14.18 -8.74 -34.45
CA THR A 7 -14.19 -8.07 -33.13
C THR A 7 -12.85 -7.41 -32.81
N LEU A 8 -11.73 -8.02 -33.23
CA LEU A 8 -10.40 -7.41 -33.07
C LEU A 8 -10.19 -6.18 -33.97
N VAL A 9 -10.74 -6.18 -35.17
CA VAL A 9 -10.64 -5.07 -36.11
C VAL A 9 -11.50 -3.88 -35.66
N LEU A 10 -12.66 -4.12 -35.04
CA LEU A 10 -13.49 -3.04 -34.48
C LEU A 10 -12.83 -2.39 -33.22
N LEU A 11 -12.12 -3.16 -32.39
CA LEU A 11 -11.34 -2.59 -31.27
C LEU A 11 -10.13 -1.77 -31.75
N ALA A 12 -9.49 -2.15 -32.86
CA ALA A 12 -8.40 -1.40 -33.44
C ALA A 12 -8.86 -0.12 -34.19
N ALA A 13 -10.05 -0.13 -34.79
CA ALA A 13 -10.59 1.04 -35.49
C ALA A 13 -11.13 2.10 -34.55
N SER A 14 -11.59 1.73 -33.34
CA SER A 14 -12.00 2.71 -32.31
C SER A 14 -10.83 3.38 -31.61
N ALA A 15 -9.62 2.82 -31.71
CA ALA A 15 -8.41 3.42 -31.14
C ALA A 15 -7.88 4.63 -31.95
N GLY A 16 -8.22 4.74 -33.23
CA GLY A 16 -7.69 5.78 -34.12
C GLY A 16 -8.31 7.16 -33.95
N THR A 17 -9.53 7.27 -33.44
CA THR A 17 -10.25 8.57 -33.29
C THR A 17 -10.13 9.19 -31.89
N THR A 18 -9.51 8.48 -30.96
CA THR A 18 -9.37 8.92 -29.56
C THR A 18 -8.02 9.56 -29.24
N LEU A 19 -7.03 9.50 -30.15
CA LEU A 19 -5.65 9.95 -29.87
C LEU A 19 -5.55 11.43 -29.49
N PHE A 20 -6.26 12.34 -30.17
CA PHE A 20 -6.22 13.78 -29.85
C PHE A 20 -6.96 14.13 -28.55
N ALA A 21 -8.01 13.40 -28.22
CA ALA A 21 -8.73 13.56 -26.93
C ALA A 21 -7.92 12.92 -25.77
N GLN A 22 -7.20 11.84 -26.05
CA GLN A 22 -6.34 11.18 -25.07
C GLN A 22 -5.13 12.04 -24.65
N ASP A 23 -4.44 12.71 -25.58
CA ASP A 23 -3.33 13.59 -25.26
C ASP A 23 -3.73 14.70 -24.30
N ASN A 24 -4.92 15.26 -24.46
CA ASN A 24 -5.42 16.31 -23.58
C ASN A 24 -5.82 15.74 -22.20
N PHE A 25 -6.41 14.55 -22.13
CA PHE A 25 -6.79 13.91 -20.88
C PHE A 25 -5.56 13.52 -20.05
N PHE A 26 -4.59 12.82 -20.61
CA PHE A 26 -3.39 12.40 -19.89
C PHE A 26 -2.54 13.60 -19.45
N SER A 27 -2.39 14.61 -20.28
CA SER A 27 -1.65 15.81 -19.93
C SER A 27 -2.33 16.58 -18.78
N GLN A 28 -3.66 16.66 -18.75
CA GLN A 28 -4.41 17.26 -17.65
C GLN A 28 -4.31 16.42 -16.38
N TRP A 29 -4.33 15.09 -16.49
CA TRP A 29 -4.13 14.16 -15.39
C TRP A 29 -2.74 14.35 -14.75
N GLU A 30 -1.67 14.37 -15.54
CA GLU A 30 -0.31 14.60 -15.07
C GLU A 30 -0.13 15.95 -14.38
N LYS A 31 -0.66 17.03 -14.98
CA LYS A 31 -0.65 18.37 -14.38
C LYS A 31 -1.36 18.39 -13.03
N ARG A 32 -2.53 17.75 -12.92
CA ARG A 32 -3.28 17.63 -11.67
C ARG A 32 -2.50 16.84 -10.62
N THR A 33 -1.96 15.69 -10.99
CA THR A 33 -1.17 14.84 -10.08
C THR A 33 0.09 15.58 -9.59
N SER A 34 0.81 16.25 -10.48
CA SER A 34 1.98 17.07 -10.14
C SER A 34 1.62 18.19 -9.17
N ARG A 35 0.52 18.90 -9.43
CA ARG A 35 0.01 19.95 -8.54
C ARG A 35 -0.43 19.41 -7.19
N THR A 36 -1.02 18.22 -7.15
CA THR A 36 -1.42 17.55 -5.90
C THR A 36 -0.20 17.20 -5.07
N GLN A 37 0.81 16.60 -5.69
CA GLN A 37 2.01 16.15 -5.00
C GLN A 37 2.95 17.31 -4.60
N SER A 38 2.96 18.43 -5.31
CA SER A 38 3.77 19.60 -4.91
C SER A 38 3.32 20.28 -3.62
N ARG A 39 2.10 20.01 -3.15
CA ARG A 39 1.51 20.57 -1.94
C ARG A 39 1.72 19.72 -0.69
N GLN A 40 2.38 18.61 -0.79
CA GLN A 40 2.62 17.66 0.29
C GLN A 40 4.12 17.38 0.45
N PRO A 41 4.54 16.81 1.60
CA PRO A 41 5.89 16.32 1.78
C PRO A 41 6.28 15.26 0.76
N SER A 42 7.58 15.18 0.45
CA SER A 42 8.17 14.18 -0.47
C SER A 42 8.86 13.03 0.28
N TRP A 43 8.31 12.64 1.42
CA TRP A 43 8.81 11.52 2.21
C TRP A 43 8.79 10.21 1.44
N SER A 44 9.63 9.27 1.84
CA SER A 44 9.54 7.91 1.30
C SER A 44 8.26 7.22 1.79
N VAL A 45 7.73 6.34 0.96
CA VAL A 45 6.60 5.48 1.37
C VAL A 45 7.14 4.38 2.26
N PRO A 46 6.57 4.16 3.47
CA PRO A 46 6.94 3.06 4.35
C PRO A 46 6.86 1.68 3.68
N LEU A 47 7.61 0.72 4.23
CA LEU A 47 7.58 -0.67 3.76
C LEU A 47 6.24 -1.34 4.08
N VAL A 48 5.77 -1.19 5.33
CA VAL A 48 4.60 -1.91 5.83
C VAL A 48 3.46 -0.97 6.18
N SER A 49 3.73 0.07 6.95
CA SER A 49 2.72 0.99 7.51
C SER A 49 1.94 1.75 6.44
N PRO A 50 0.65 2.04 6.67
CA PRO A 50 -0.08 3.03 5.91
C PRO A 50 0.55 4.43 6.03
N TYR A 51 0.34 5.26 5.01
CA TYR A 51 0.96 6.59 4.91
C TYR A 51 -0.04 7.66 4.44
N PRO A 52 0.15 8.94 4.84
CA PRO A 52 -0.80 10.00 4.51
C PRO A 52 -0.66 10.56 3.09
N MET A 53 0.51 10.41 2.43
CA MET A 53 0.78 11.01 1.11
C MET A 53 -0.14 10.45 0.03
N LEU A 54 -0.50 11.30 -0.94
CA LEU A 54 -1.19 10.89 -2.17
C LEU A 54 -0.14 10.57 -3.23
N ILE A 55 -0.14 9.33 -3.71
CA ILE A 55 0.92 8.85 -4.60
C ILE A 55 0.31 8.11 -5.78
N GLN A 56 0.80 8.43 -6.98
CA GLN A 56 0.45 7.69 -8.18
C GLN A 56 1.55 6.67 -8.45
N VAL A 57 1.21 5.40 -8.28
CA VAL A 57 2.20 4.31 -8.27
C VAL A 57 1.55 2.97 -8.59
N LEU A 58 2.28 2.12 -9.29
CA LEU A 58 2.06 0.69 -9.30
C LEU A 58 3.05 0.06 -8.33
N ARG A 59 2.54 -0.61 -7.29
CA ARG A 59 3.35 -1.22 -6.22
C ARG A 59 3.13 -2.73 -6.15
N ALA A 60 4.23 -3.47 -6.04
CA ALA A 60 4.24 -4.89 -5.75
C ALA A 60 5.17 -5.14 -4.56
N ASP A 61 4.67 -5.88 -3.57
CA ASP A 61 5.47 -6.33 -2.43
C ASP A 61 5.62 -7.84 -2.50
N PHE A 62 6.79 -8.33 -2.12
CA PHE A 62 7.10 -9.75 -2.00
C PHE A 62 7.45 -10.01 -0.56
N THR A 63 6.73 -10.91 0.10
CA THR A 63 7.00 -11.20 1.50
C THR A 63 7.20 -12.68 1.75
N ARG A 64 8.08 -13.00 2.71
CA ARG A 64 8.30 -14.34 3.22
C ARG A 64 8.07 -14.35 4.71
N GLN A 65 7.00 -14.96 5.12
CA GLN A 65 6.61 -15.11 6.52
C GLN A 65 7.08 -16.46 7.06
N VAL A 66 7.76 -16.44 8.21
CA VAL A 66 8.10 -17.65 8.96
C VAL A 66 7.19 -17.74 10.17
N THR A 67 6.31 -18.74 10.19
CA THR A 67 5.31 -18.94 11.23
C THR A 67 5.95 -19.45 12.54
N PRO A 68 5.23 -19.42 13.68
CA PRO A 68 5.70 -20.05 14.93
C PRO A 68 6.01 -21.54 14.81
N ALA A 69 5.36 -22.24 13.87
CA ALA A 69 5.62 -23.64 13.54
C ALA A 69 6.85 -23.85 12.62
N LEU A 70 7.61 -22.78 12.33
CA LEU A 70 8.77 -22.76 11.43
C LEU A 70 8.45 -23.20 10.00
N THR A 71 7.23 -22.94 9.54
CA THR A 71 6.82 -23.10 8.14
C THR A 71 6.87 -21.77 7.42
N ASP A 72 7.21 -21.79 6.14
CA ASP A 72 7.28 -20.60 5.32
C ASP A 72 5.97 -20.35 4.57
N THR A 73 5.60 -19.09 4.44
CA THR A 73 4.55 -18.64 3.53
C THR A 73 5.08 -17.49 2.69
N TRP A 74 5.05 -17.64 1.39
CA TRP A 74 5.40 -16.59 0.44
C TRP A 74 4.14 -15.89 -0.06
N ASN A 75 4.19 -14.56 -0.11
CA ASN A 75 3.11 -13.74 -0.65
C ASN A 75 3.69 -12.87 -1.79
N TYR A 76 3.18 -13.08 -3.00
CA TYR A 76 3.57 -12.39 -4.22
C TYR A 76 2.52 -11.32 -4.54
N GLY A 77 2.87 -10.06 -4.39
CA GLY A 77 1.98 -8.93 -4.58
C GLY A 77 1.72 -8.14 -3.30
N GLY A 78 1.72 -8.80 -2.12
CA GLY A 78 1.65 -8.15 -0.80
C GLY A 78 0.36 -7.40 -0.51
N SER A 79 -0.74 -7.71 -1.20
CA SER A 79 -1.99 -6.94 -1.14
C SER A 79 -1.74 -5.45 -1.46
N ARG A 80 -0.94 -5.19 -2.46
CA ARG A 80 -0.66 -3.86 -3.02
C ARG A 80 -1.16 -3.81 -4.46
N GLY A 81 -1.05 -2.66 -5.12
CA GLY A 81 -1.55 -2.56 -6.48
C GLY A 81 -1.36 -1.19 -7.10
N LEU A 82 -2.40 -0.73 -7.74
CA LEU A 82 -2.42 0.52 -8.49
C LEU A 82 -3.05 1.63 -7.65
N ASN A 83 -2.28 2.69 -7.39
CA ASN A 83 -2.74 3.89 -6.73
C ASN A 83 -2.86 5.01 -7.75
N LEU A 84 -4.00 5.68 -7.79
CA LEU A 84 -4.33 6.75 -8.71
C LEU A 84 -4.78 8.00 -7.96
N ILE A 85 -4.46 9.17 -8.50
CA ILE A 85 -4.88 10.47 -7.97
C ILE A 85 -5.99 11.06 -8.89
N PRO A 86 -7.27 10.70 -8.69
CA PRO A 86 -8.37 11.19 -9.52
C PRO A 86 -8.72 12.66 -9.24
N GLY A 87 -8.38 13.19 -8.07
CA GLY A 87 -8.68 14.54 -7.64
C GLY A 87 -7.54 15.22 -6.91
N PHE A 88 -7.66 16.52 -6.61
CA PHE A 88 -6.61 17.30 -5.94
C PHE A 88 -6.28 16.85 -4.52
N ASN A 89 -7.24 16.25 -3.83
CA ASN A 89 -7.09 15.82 -2.45
C ASN A 89 -7.44 14.35 -2.25
N SER A 90 -7.60 13.57 -3.32
CA SER A 90 -8.05 12.19 -3.24
C SER A 90 -7.12 11.25 -3.98
N GLU A 91 -7.00 10.04 -3.44
CA GLU A 91 -6.33 8.89 -4.00
C GLU A 91 -7.29 7.70 -3.96
N PHE A 92 -7.30 6.91 -5.00
CA PHE A 92 -8.02 5.65 -5.09
C PHE A 92 -7.03 4.54 -5.41
N ASP A 93 -7.06 3.47 -4.62
CA ASP A 93 -6.19 2.34 -4.81
C ASP A 93 -7.01 1.09 -5.13
N PHE A 94 -6.50 0.32 -6.06
CA PHE A 94 -6.95 -1.04 -6.35
C PHE A 94 -5.86 -2.02 -5.93
N TYR A 95 -6.14 -2.87 -4.95
CA TYR A 95 -5.27 -3.92 -4.48
C TYR A 95 -5.62 -5.23 -5.19
N TYR A 96 -4.76 -5.67 -6.09
CA TYR A 96 -4.94 -6.95 -6.75
C TYR A 96 -4.70 -8.11 -5.77
N PRO A 97 -5.37 -9.26 -5.98
CA PRO A 97 -5.24 -10.40 -5.10
C PRO A 97 -3.80 -10.95 -5.18
N PRO A 98 -3.07 -11.00 -4.05
CA PRO A 98 -1.74 -11.58 -4.04
C PRO A 98 -1.82 -13.10 -4.27
N TYR A 99 -0.80 -13.68 -4.88
CA TYR A 99 -0.64 -15.13 -4.88
C TYR A 99 0.11 -15.57 -3.62
N ILE A 100 -0.45 -16.51 -2.88
CA ILE A 100 0.07 -17.00 -1.62
C ILE A 100 0.51 -18.45 -1.79
N GLN A 101 1.78 -18.72 -1.53
CA GLN A 101 2.39 -20.03 -1.59
C GLN A 101 2.78 -20.51 -0.20
N HIS A 102 2.36 -21.70 0.16
CA HIS A 102 2.61 -22.29 1.46
C HIS A 102 3.65 -23.41 1.38
N ASN A 103 4.61 -23.39 2.27
CA ASN A 103 5.51 -24.51 2.49
C ASN A 103 5.12 -25.25 3.78
N ALA A 104 3.87 -25.68 3.84
CA ALA A 104 3.29 -26.39 4.99
C ALA A 104 2.41 -27.56 4.51
N LYS A 105 2.55 -28.70 5.16
CA LYS A 105 1.76 -29.91 4.81
C LYS A 105 0.27 -29.63 4.95
N GLY A 106 -0.50 -29.88 3.89
CA GLY A 106 -1.97 -29.74 3.86
C GLY A 106 -2.47 -28.33 3.58
N ALA A 107 -1.62 -27.32 3.56
CA ALA A 107 -1.97 -25.99 3.07
C ALA A 107 -2.06 -25.98 1.55
N LYS A 108 -2.94 -25.13 0.99
CA LYS A 108 -3.13 -25.01 -0.47
C LYS A 108 -2.72 -23.61 -0.91
N ASP A 109 -1.90 -23.55 -1.94
CA ASP A 109 -1.54 -22.32 -2.61
C ASP A 109 -2.76 -21.72 -3.32
N GLY A 110 -2.79 -20.38 -3.41
CA GLY A 110 -3.89 -19.71 -4.09
C GLY A 110 -3.87 -18.21 -3.96
N PHE A 111 -4.90 -17.56 -4.49
CA PHE A 111 -5.02 -16.13 -4.44
C PHE A 111 -5.65 -15.65 -3.11
N GLY A 112 -5.17 -14.52 -2.63
CA GLY A 112 -5.78 -13.79 -1.51
C GLY A 112 -6.94 -12.90 -1.97
N ASP A 113 -7.31 -11.95 -1.12
CA ASP A 113 -8.46 -11.07 -1.33
C ASP A 113 -8.13 -9.86 -2.20
N VAL A 114 -9.15 -9.37 -2.90
CA VAL A 114 -9.13 -8.06 -3.57
C VAL A 114 -9.47 -6.98 -2.55
N GLY A 115 -8.80 -5.83 -2.68
CA GLY A 115 -9.06 -4.66 -1.85
C GLY A 115 -9.17 -3.38 -2.65
N PHE A 116 -9.87 -2.42 -2.04
CA PHE A 116 -10.02 -1.05 -2.53
C PHE A 116 -9.72 -0.08 -1.41
N LEU A 117 -9.11 1.05 -1.75
CA LEU A 117 -8.87 2.11 -0.79
C LEU A 117 -9.23 3.45 -1.39
N TYR A 118 -9.94 4.25 -0.61
CA TYR A 118 -10.13 5.68 -0.88
C TYR A 118 -9.45 6.49 0.21
N LYS A 119 -8.55 7.41 -0.17
CA LYS A 119 -7.84 8.30 0.74
C LYS A 119 -8.16 9.74 0.41
N TYR A 120 -8.40 10.54 1.44
CA TYR A 120 -8.63 11.97 1.34
C TYR A 120 -7.64 12.75 2.17
N ARG A 121 -6.94 13.68 1.55
CA ARG A 121 -6.03 14.62 2.20
C ARG A 121 -6.81 15.75 2.85
N ILE A 122 -6.75 15.82 4.18
CA ILE A 122 -7.41 16.85 4.98
C ILE A 122 -6.56 18.11 5.00
N LEU A 123 -5.28 17.96 5.39
CA LEU A 123 -4.32 19.05 5.50
C LEU A 123 -2.96 18.60 4.98
N SER A 124 -2.21 19.51 4.36
CA SER A 124 -0.81 19.26 4.03
C SER A 124 -0.03 20.54 3.81
N ALA A 125 1.25 20.49 4.09
CA ALA A 125 2.23 21.48 3.71
C ALA A 125 3.51 20.78 3.30
N ASN A 126 4.10 21.19 2.17
CA ASN A 126 5.38 20.68 1.72
C ASN A 126 6.53 21.13 2.65
N GLU A 127 7.75 20.68 2.38
CA GLU A 127 8.93 20.93 3.22
C GLU A 127 9.21 22.42 3.46
N LYS A 128 8.86 23.28 2.51
CA LYS A 128 9.07 24.74 2.62
C LYS A 128 8.02 25.43 3.50
N ASN A 129 6.82 24.83 3.60
CA ASN A 129 5.64 25.45 4.21
C ASN A 129 5.18 24.76 5.50
N GLY A 130 6.04 23.94 6.10
CA GLY A 130 5.73 23.31 7.39
C GLY A 130 5.93 21.81 7.45
N ASN A 131 6.08 21.11 6.32
CA ASN A 131 6.44 19.70 6.24
C ASN A 131 5.55 18.78 7.10
N TYR A 132 4.24 18.83 6.87
CA TYR A 132 3.26 17.99 7.58
C TYR A 132 2.15 17.52 6.66
N MET A 133 1.44 16.47 7.09
CA MET A 133 0.28 15.95 6.39
C MET A 133 -0.70 15.27 7.35
N LEU A 134 -1.99 15.44 7.07
CA LEU A 134 -3.10 14.74 7.70
C LEU A 134 -4.04 14.22 6.61
N SER A 135 -4.36 12.94 6.64
CA SER A 135 -5.28 12.29 5.71
C SER A 135 -6.19 11.31 6.43
N ALA A 136 -7.35 11.05 5.87
CA ALA A 136 -8.21 9.95 6.26
C ALA A 136 -8.33 8.96 5.09
N GLN A 137 -8.44 7.67 5.40
CA GLN A 137 -8.68 6.65 4.39
C GLN A 137 -9.71 5.64 4.84
N LEU A 138 -10.39 5.05 3.88
CA LEU A 138 -11.28 3.91 4.06
C LEU A 138 -10.79 2.79 3.14
N THR A 139 -10.43 1.66 3.72
CA THR A 139 -10.09 0.44 2.97
C THR A 139 -11.26 -0.54 3.06
N ALA A 140 -11.58 -1.18 1.95
CA ALA A 140 -12.54 -2.27 1.89
C ALA A 140 -11.84 -3.51 1.32
N THR A 141 -12.04 -4.66 1.95
CA THR A 141 -11.54 -5.96 1.49
C THR A 141 -12.72 -6.87 1.17
N ILE A 142 -12.68 -7.51 0.01
CA ILE A 142 -13.73 -8.41 -0.46
C ILE A 142 -13.18 -9.84 -0.41
N PRO A 143 -13.91 -10.81 0.18
CA PRO A 143 -13.47 -12.20 0.34
C PRO A 143 -13.51 -12.94 -1.00
N THR A 144 -12.51 -12.71 -1.84
CA THR A 144 -12.36 -13.35 -3.16
C THR A 144 -11.27 -14.42 -3.16
N GLY A 145 -10.57 -14.58 -2.03
CA GLY A 145 -9.46 -15.49 -1.90
C GLY A 145 -9.87 -16.96 -2.06
N SER A 146 -8.96 -17.75 -2.58
CA SER A 146 -9.15 -19.18 -2.77
C SER A 146 -8.72 -19.97 -1.54
N TYR A 147 -9.45 -21.00 -1.20
CA TYR A 147 -9.20 -21.88 -0.05
C TYR A 147 -9.18 -21.07 1.27
N SER A 148 -8.08 -21.17 2.03
CA SER A 148 -7.85 -20.43 3.29
C SER A 148 -6.97 -19.19 3.10
N ASN A 149 -6.75 -18.74 1.86
CA ASN A 149 -5.85 -17.62 1.55
C ASN A 149 -6.53 -16.25 1.61
N GLY A 150 -7.84 -16.21 1.76
CA GLY A 150 -8.62 -15.00 1.94
C GLY A 150 -9.38 -14.99 3.27
N SER A 151 -10.03 -13.86 3.52
CA SER A 151 -10.94 -13.68 4.65
C SER A 151 -12.24 -14.44 4.41
N THR A 152 -12.94 -14.81 5.48
CA THR A 152 -14.29 -15.39 5.37
C THR A 152 -15.34 -14.34 5.03
N ASP A 153 -15.12 -13.09 5.47
CA ASP A 153 -16.07 -11.99 5.31
C ASP A 153 -15.38 -10.72 4.79
N ALA A 154 -16.18 -9.89 4.14
CA ALA A 154 -15.73 -8.56 3.77
C ALA A 154 -15.44 -7.72 5.02
N SER A 155 -14.51 -6.80 4.89
CA SER A 155 -14.18 -5.88 5.98
C SER A 155 -14.03 -4.45 5.50
N VAL A 156 -14.26 -3.51 6.39
CA VAL A 156 -13.97 -2.09 6.19
C VAL A 156 -13.02 -1.59 7.27
N SER A 157 -12.07 -0.75 6.87
CA SER A 157 -11.00 -0.28 7.75
C SER A 157 -10.84 1.25 7.60
N PRO A 158 -11.59 2.04 8.38
CA PRO A 158 -11.36 3.48 8.47
C PRO A 158 -10.04 3.75 9.22
N THR A 159 -9.23 4.66 8.68
CA THR A 159 -7.90 4.99 9.24
C THR A 159 -7.64 6.49 9.15
N LEU A 160 -7.13 7.08 10.22
CA LEU A 160 -6.58 8.42 10.27
C LEU A 160 -5.05 8.34 10.19
N LEU A 161 -4.45 9.18 9.35
CA LEU A 161 -3.02 9.16 9.06
C LEU A 161 -2.46 10.56 9.22
N ALA A 162 -1.39 10.69 9.99
CA ALA A 162 -0.68 11.93 10.20
C ALA A 162 0.81 11.75 10.00
N GLY A 163 1.49 12.83 9.64
CA GLY A 163 2.95 12.84 9.56
C GLY A 163 3.52 14.24 9.71
N LYS A 164 4.75 14.30 10.22
CA LYS A 164 5.52 15.52 10.42
C LYS A 164 6.98 15.27 10.09
N GLY A 165 7.55 16.13 9.26
CA GLY A 165 8.97 16.12 8.94
C GLY A 165 9.74 17.23 9.63
N PHE A 166 11.00 16.92 9.98
CA PHE A 166 11.96 17.80 10.63
C PHE A 166 13.30 17.73 9.88
N ARG A 167 13.51 18.61 8.91
CA ARG A 167 14.68 18.57 8.02
C ARG A 167 14.78 17.25 7.23
N HIS A 168 15.65 16.34 7.67
CA HIS A 168 15.88 15.04 7.04
C HIS A 168 15.15 13.88 7.74
N PHE A 169 14.54 14.13 8.88
CA PHE A 169 13.84 13.15 9.67
C PHE A 169 12.34 13.37 9.53
N ASP A 170 11.58 12.32 9.37
CA ASP A 170 10.13 12.37 9.42
C ASP A 170 9.54 11.23 10.24
N VAL A 171 8.38 11.51 10.81
CA VAL A 171 7.57 10.54 11.55
C VAL A 171 6.19 10.51 10.93
N ILE A 172 5.72 9.32 10.63
CA ILE A 172 4.38 9.02 10.14
C ILE A 172 3.71 8.15 11.19
N SER A 173 2.49 8.47 11.57
CA SER A 173 1.68 7.64 12.47
C SER A 173 0.27 7.51 11.94
N CYS A 174 -0.34 6.34 12.14
CA CYS A 174 -1.72 6.10 11.76
C CYS A 174 -2.46 5.23 12.78
N VAL A 175 -3.74 5.52 12.94
CA VAL A 175 -4.66 4.73 13.77
C VAL A 175 -5.87 4.38 12.94
N GLY A 176 -6.22 3.10 12.89
CA GLY A 176 -7.36 2.62 12.13
C GLY A 176 -8.00 1.38 12.74
N GLY A 177 -9.27 1.16 12.43
CA GLY A 177 -10.01 -0.02 12.86
C GLY A 177 -10.20 -0.99 11.69
N THR A 178 -10.29 -2.28 11.98
CA THR A 178 -10.78 -3.29 11.03
C THR A 178 -12.08 -3.87 11.55
N LEU A 179 -13.13 -3.72 10.74
CA LEU A 179 -14.51 -4.06 11.07
C LEU A 179 -15.01 -5.09 10.05
N PRO A 180 -15.10 -6.39 10.40
CA PRO A 180 -15.79 -7.37 9.57
C PRO A 180 -17.27 -6.98 9.39
N THR A 181 -17.83 -7.23 8.21
CA THR A 181 -19.23 -6.88 7.91
C THR A 181 -20.23 -7.89 8.46
N LEU A 182 -19.80 -9.14 8.63
CA LEU A 182 -20.58 -10.24 9.20
C LEU A 182 -19.78 -10.94 10.31
N ASP A 183 -20.40 -11.83 11.05
CA ASP A 183 -19.80 -12.70 12.07
C ASP A 183 -18.85 -12.00 13.05
N THR A 184 -19.14 -10.74 13.40
CA THR A 184 -18.28 -9.91 14.25
C THR A 184 -18.01 -10.51 15.63
N ALA A 185 -18.96 -11.33 16.15
CA ALA A 185 -18.78 -12.04 17.42
C ALA A 185 -17.67 -13.10 17.33
N LYS A 186 -17.52 -13.77 16.18
CA LYS A 186 -16.55 -14.82 15.93
C LYS A 186 -15.19 -14.25 15.49
N LEU A 187 -15.22 -13.30 14.54
CA LEU A 187 -14.02 -12.73 13.94
C LEU A 187 -13.37 -11.69 14.84
N GLY A 188 -14.16 -10.99 15.64
CA GLY A 188 -13.69 -9.86 16.44
C GLY A 188 -13.49 -8.61 15.58
N ARG A 189 -12.96 -7.59 16.20
CA ARG A 189 -12.57 -6.32 15.61
C ARG A 189 -11.14 -6.02 16.03
N SER A 190 -10.47 -5.13 15.31
CA SER A 190 -9.15 -4.70 15.74
C SER A 190 -8.95 -3.20 15.55
N VAL A 191 -8.06 -2.64 16.33
CA VAL A 191 -7.52 -1.31 16.15
C VAL A 191 -6.02 -1.46 15.91
N ALA A 192 -5.53 -0.91 14.81
CA ALA A 192 -4.11 -0.86 14.51
C ALA A 192 -3.57 0.53 14.78
N TRP A 193 -2.42 0.60 15.42
CA TRP A 193 -1.63 1.83 15.59
C TRP A 193 -0.25 1.55 15.03
N ASN A 194 0.11 2.24 13.95
CA ASN A 194 1.40 2.09 13.30
C ASN A 194 2.16 3.41 13.34
N THR A 195 3.45 3.34 13.56
CA THR A 195 4.35 4.50 13.56
C THR A 195 5.61 4.15 12.78
N THR A 196 6.00 5.01 11.86
CA THR A 196 7.22 4.90 11.06
C THR A 196 8.08 6.11 11.29
N ALA A 197 9.36 5.90 11.59
CA ALA A 197 10.38 6.92 11.63
C ALA A 197 11.37 6.70 10.48
N GLN A 198 11.60 7.73 9.69
CA GLN A 198 12.48 7.66 8.50
C GLN A 198 13.54 8.77 8.57
N TYR A 199 14.72 8.50 8.02
CA TYR A 199 15.78 9.47 7.87
C TYR A 199 16.29 9.53 6.43
N ARG A 200 16.29 10.72 5.82
CA ARG A 200 16.70 10.93 4.43
C ARG A 200 18.20 11.17 4.31
N ILE A 201 18.90 10.25 3.65
CA ILE A 201 20.32 10.38 3.30
C ILE A 201 20.44 10.60 1.80
N HIS A 202 21.10 11.66 1.36
CA HIS A 202 21.39 11.95 -0.06
C HIS A 202 20.17 11.91 -1.01
N LYS A 203 18.97 12.29 -0.56
CA LYS A 203 17.71 12.35 -1.33
C LYS A 203 17.10 11.01 -1.76
N ILE A 204 17.88 9.94 -1.84
CA ILE A 204 17.42 8.65 -2.40
C ILE A 204 17.41 7.51 -1.38
N PHE A 205 18.14 7.64 -0.31
CA PHE A 205 18.34 6.58 0.68
C PHE A 205 17.58 6.91 1.96
N TRP A 206 16.68 6.01 2.38
CA TRP A 206 15.79 6.23 3.50
C TRP A 206 15.79 5.01 4.41
N PRO A 207 16.73 4.92 5.38
CA PRO A 207 16.59 3.99 6.48
C PRO A 207 15.35 4.33 7.29
N GLU A 208 14.66 3.29 7.72
CA GLU A 208 13.41 3.43 8.47
C GLU A 208 13.29 2.36 9.56
N ILE A 209 12.49 2.68 10.56
CA ILE A 209 12.00 1.76 11.56
C ILE A 209 10.50 1.95 11.68
N GLU A 210 9.76 0.86 11.64
CA GLU A 210 8.31 0.86 11.81
C GLU A 210 7.94 0.06 13.05
N ASP A 211 6.94 0.55 13.79
CA ASP A 211 6.27 -0.15 14.89
C ASP A 211 4.80 -0.34 14.51
N ASN A 212 4.34 -1.60 14.50
CA ASN A 212 3.02 -1.99 14.03
C ASN A 212 2.27 -2.75 15.12
N ALA A 213 1.48 -2.04 15.91
CA ALA A 213 0.67 -2.60 16.98
C ALA A 213 -0.77 -2.84 16.52
N THR A 214 -1.33 -3.99 16.88
CA THR A 214 -2.75 -4.35 16.65
C THR A 214 -3.38 -4.82 17.94
N PHE A 215 -4.45 -4.17 18.35
CA PHE A 215 -5.26 -4.46 19.53
C PHE A 215 -6.53 -5.17 19.09
N PHE A 216 -6.81 -6.33 19.65
CA PHE A 216 -7.96 -7.14 19.28
C PHE A 216 -9.10 -7.01 20.31
N TYR A 217 -10.32 -6.91 19.80
CA TYR A 217 -11.56 -6.78 20.57
C TYR A 217 -12.59 -7.81 20.08
N GLY A 218 -13.02 -8.67 20.96
CA GLY A 218 -13.91 -9.79 20.64
C GLY A 218 -13.23 -10.91 19.85
N GLY A 219 -13.98 -11.96 19.55
CA GLY A 219 -13.49 -13.12 18.83
C GLY A 219 -12.40 -13.92 19.57
N LYS A 220 -11.66 -14.74 18.84
CA LYS A 220 -10.62 -15.64 19.37
C LYS A 220 -9.45 -14.91 20.06
N ASN A 221 -9.17 -13.68 19.66
CA ASN A 221 -8.03 -12.91 20.13
C ASN A 221 -8.41 -11.76 21.08
N ASP A 222 -9.60 -11.78 21.64
CA ASP A 222 -10.10 -10.73 22.53
C ASP A 222 -9.08 -10.35 23.62
N GLY A 223 -8.88 -9.05 23.82
CA GLY A 223 -7.95 -8.50 24.82
C GLY A 223 -6.46 -8.72 24.53
N LYS A 224 -6.10 -9.34 23.41
CA LYS A 224 -4.69 -9.57 23.03
C LYS A 224 -4.13 -8.43 22.18
N ILE A 225 -2.80 -8.33 22.20
CA ILE A 225 -2.04 -7.36 21.39
C ILE A 225 -1.03 -8.14 20.54
N GLN A 226 -0.97 -7.80 19.26
CA GLN A 226 0.08 -8.24 18.36
C GLN A 226 0.93 -7.03 18.00
N ASN A 227 2.26 -7.16 18.10
CA ASN A 227 3.18 -6.09 17.73
C ASN A 227 4.36 -6.61 16.93
N PHE A 228 4.75 -5.81 15.93
CA PHE A 228 5.92 -6.05 15.10
C PHE A 228 6.77 -4.78 15.01
N VAL A 229 8.07 -4.96 14.99
CA VAL A 229 9.04 -3.90 14.67
C VAL A 229 9.72 -4.24 13.36
N THR A 230 9.82 -3.27 12.46
CA THR A 230 10.38 -3.47 11.11
C THR A 230 11.55 -2.50 10.87
N PRO A 231 12.78 -2.87 11.16
CA PRO A 231 13.94 -2.18 10.60
C PRO A 231 13.97 -2.40 9.09
N GLY A 232 14.19 -1.33 8.34
CA GLY A 232 14.15 -1.39 6.88
C GLY A 232 14.84 -0.23 6.22
N ILE A 233 14.81 -0.28 4.89
CA ILE A 233 15.42 0.71 4.04
C ILE A 233 14.65 0.84 2.73
N THR A 234 14.45 2.07 2.30
CA THR A 234 13.89 2.34 0.98
C THR A 234 14.83 3.21 0.15
N PHE A 235 14.89 2.90 -1.14
CA PHE A 235 15.59 3.67 -2.15
C PHE A 235 14.52 4.29 -3.05
N SER A 236 14.42 5.59 -3.06
CA SER A 236 13.28 6.26 -3.66
C SER A 236 13.65 7.25 -4.75
N LYS A 237 12.86 7.17 -5.83
CA LYS A 237 12.76 8.08 -6.96
C LYS A 237 14.00 8.11 -7.85
N PHE A 238 14.39 6.95 -8.36
CA PHE A 238 15.29 6.88 -9.51
C PHE A 238 14.50 7.20 -10.78
N LYS A 239 14.65 8.43 -11.28
CA LYS A 239 13.98 8.87 -12.51
C LYS A 239 14.54 8.16 -13.73
N PHE A 240 13.69 7.69 -14.64
CA PHE A 240 14.12 7.13 -15.94
C PHE A 240 14.66 8.21 -16.88
N HIS A 241 14.16 9.45 -16.75
CA HIS A 241 14.62 10.60 -17.52
C HIS A 241 15.07 11.73 -16.60
N PRO A 242 16.29 11.65 -16.02
CA PRO A 242 16.78 12.64 -15.05
C PRO A 242 16.87 14.06 -15.61
N SER A 243 17.17 14.21 -16.91
CA SER A 243 17.27 15.48 -17.62
C SER A 243 15.92 16.14 -17.89
N ASN A 244 14.82 15.40 -17.83
CA ASN A 244 13.48 15.92 -18.00
C ASN A 244 12.82 16.17 -16.63
N GLU A 245 12.80 17.43 -16.19
CA GLU A 245 12.22 17.82 -14.91
C GLU A 245 10.72 17.49 -14.81
N THR A 246 10.01 17.49 -15.92
CA THR A 246 8.58 17.21 -15.98
C THR A 246 8.28 15.71 -15.94
N SER A 247 9.25 14.86 -16.26
CA SER A 247 9.07 13.41 -16.22
C SER A 247 8.83 12.92 -14.80
N ARG A 248 7.73 12.22 -14.62
CA ARG A 248 7.31 11.64 -13.35
C ARG A 248 7.72 10.17 -13.21
N LEU A 249 8.02 9.52 -14.34
CA LEU A 249 8.34 8.10 -14.37
C LEU A 249 9.62 7.82 -13.60
N ALA A 250 9.47 7.08 -12.52
CA ALA A 250 10.57 6.74 -11.63
C ALA A 250 10.34 5.37 -11.00
N ILE A 251 11.41 4.74 -10.57
CA ILE A 251 11.36 3.50 -9.80
C ILE A 251 11.83 3.76 -8.36
N ALA A 252 11.23 3.05 -7.42
CA ALA A 252 11.67 2.95 -6.05
C ALA A 252 11.63 1.49 -5.62
N PHE A 253 12.51 1.10 -4.72
CA PHE A 253 12.54 -0.25 -4.15
C PHE A 253 13.00 -0.17 -2.70
N GLY A 254 12.77 -1.25 -1.96
CA GLY A 254 13.20 -1.31 -0.57
C GLY A 254 13.02 -2.70 -0.01
N GLY A 255 13.48 -2.87 1.22
CA GLY A 255 13.32 -4.10 1.96
C GLY A 255 13.57 -3.92 3.45
N GLY A 256 13.04 -4.83 4.23
CA GLY A 256 13.15 -4.85 5.68
C GLY A 256 12.71 -6.19 6.24
N GLU A 257 12.95 -6.36 7.53
CA GLU A 257 12.54 -7.54 8.27
C GLU A 257 11.55 -7.15 9.36
N GLN A 258 10.34 -7.64 9.28
CA GLN A 258 9.30 -7.44 10.28
C GLN A 258 9.43 -8.53 11.34
N ILE A 259 9.71 -8.14 12.59
CA ILE A 259 10.04 -9.03 13.71
C ILE A 259 8.94 -8.93 14.75
N ALA A 260 8.40 -10.08 15.17
CA ALA A 260 7.41 -10.14 16.23
C ALA A 260 8.03 -9.76 17.59
N THR A 261 7.38 -8.84 18.30
CA THR A 261 7.81 -8.37 19.63
C THR A 261 6.79 -8.67 20.74
N SER A 262 5.61 -9.22 20.36
CA SER A 262 4.55 -9.62 21.29
C SER A 262 4.39 -11.14 21.35
N THR A 263 3.80 -11.64 22.43
CA THR A 263 3.53 -13.07 22.61
C THR A 263 2.53 -13.60 21.57
N LEU A 264 1.47 -12.84 21.28
CA LEU A 264 0.57 -13.14 20.17
C LEU A 264 1.20 -12.62 18.88
N HIS A 265 1.45 -13.50 17.92
CA HIS A 265 1.90 -13.16 16.58
C HIS A 265 1.50 -14.24 15.57
N THR A 266 1.27 -13.83 14.34
CA THR A 266 0.91 -14.73 13.24
C THR A 266 2.15 -15.34 12.57
N TYR A 267 3.29 -14.66 12.65
CA TYR A 267 4.61 -15.10 12.19
C TYR A 267 5.68 -14.57 13.12
N ASN A 268 6.79 -15.28 13.23
CA ASN A 268 7.95 -14.86 14.04
C ASN A 268 8.64 -13.67 13.38
N HIS A 269 8.85 -13.78 12.08
CA HIS A 269 9.45 -12.72 11.27
C HIS A 269 8.94 -12.82 9.83
N ASN A 270 9.03 -11.70 9.12
CA ASN A 270 8.54 -11.55 7.75
C ASN A 270 9.50 -10.66 6.96
N LEU A 271 10.24 -11.25 6.03
CA LEU A 271 11.02 -10.49 5.05
C LEU A 271 10.06 -9.75 4.12
N VAL A 272 10.25 -8.46 3.96
CA VAL A 272 9.45 -7.61 3.07
C VAL A 272 10.38 -7.00 2.02
N LEU A 273 10.07 -7.23 0.75
CA LEU A 273 10.69 -6.59 -0.40
C LEU A 273 9.62 -5.82 -1.18
N THR A 274 9.92 -4.63 -1.63
CA THR A 274 8.99 -3.77 -2.35
C THR A 274 9.59 -3.25 -3.65
N ALA A 275 8.79 -3.23 -4.70
CA ALA A 275 9.08 -2.57 -5.97
C ALA A 275 7.94 -1.60 -6.31
N ARG A 276 8.27 -0.40 -6.77
CA ARG A 276 7.33 0.69 -6.99
C ARG A 276 7.67 1.41 -8.28
N LEU A 277 6.71 1.47 -9.20
CA LEU A 277 6.79 2.26 -10.43
C LEU A 277 5.92 3.50 -10.25
N LEU A 278 6.54 4.66 -10.10
CA LEU A 278 5.87 5.96 -9.97
C LEU A 278 5.67 6.57 -11.37
N PHE A 279 4.51 7.20 -11.62
CA PHE A 279 4.18 7.81 -12.91
C PHE A 279 3.21 8.99 -12.79
#